data_fa16e5c0900a3ff03d80518a69f7c839
#
_entry.id   fa16e5c0900a3ff03d80518a69f7c839
#
_cell.length_a   1.000
_cell.length_b   1.000
_cell.length_c   1.000
_cell.angle_alpha   90.00
_cell.angle_beta   90.00
_cell.angle_gamma   90.00
#
_symmetry.space_group_name_H-M   'P 1'
#
loop_
_entity.id
_entity.type
_entity.pdbx_description
1 polymer ?
#
loop_
_entity_poly.entity_id
_entity_poly.type
_entity_poly.pdbx_seq_one_letter_code
_entity_poly.pdbx_strand_id
1 'polypeptide(L)'
;EFEANTEGDWFFHCHILYHMMGGMNRVFEVGDYQNPNLPNKKHAYKMLQMESNMKHVMAENDFATNGLDGMLMVQDARWALTSEWGIGYKPEHGYEVETHLGRFIDRNQWFQVFVGFDWNQHKMLAEHGNVEKNIFGQKTDRNKGLFSTGFVYKLPMLIDFQTEIYHTGKVRLQLMREDIPISKRVRAGFMWN
;
A
#
# COMPACT_ATOMS: atom_id res chain seq x y z
N GLU A 1 31.31 21.45 -3.79
CA GLU A 1 31.78 21.91 -2.47
C GLU A 1 31.46 23.39 -2.30
N PHE A 2 31.05 23.79 -1.11
CA PHE A 2 30.87 25.19 -0.73
C PHE A 2 31.35 25.37 0.72
N GLU A 3 31.75 26.56 1.06
CA GLU A 3 32.18 26.92 2.40
C GLU A 3 31.01 27.58 3.14
N ALA A 4 30.62 27.02 4.28
CA ALA A 4 29.58 27.56 5.14
C ALA A 4 30.23 28.50 6.18
N ASN A 5 30.34 29.77 5.85
CA ASN A 5 31.03 30.78 6.65
C ASN A 5 30.10 31.81 7.30
N THR A 6 28.79 31.64 7.16
CA THR A 6 27.78 32.49 7.79
C THR A 6 26.91 31.67 8.68
N GLU A 7 26.85 32.03 9.97
CA GLU A 7 26.02 31.36 10.96
C GLU A 7 24.53 31.51 10.64
N GLY A 8 23.75 30.49 10.93
CA GLY A 8 22.31 30.48 10.76
C GLY A 8 21.74 29.15 10.29
N ASP A 9 20.43 29.16 10.11
CA ASP A 9 19.68 28.03 9.55
C ASP A 9 19.45 28.25 8.05
N TRP A 10 20.12 27.45 7.25
CA TRP A 10 20.08 27.56 5.79
C TRP A 10 19.16 26.51 5.20
N PHE A 11 18.08 26.96 4.53
CA PHE A 11 17.13 26.06 3.89
C PHE A 11 17.64 25.65 2.51
N PHE A 12 18.02 24.39 2.38
CA PHE A 12 18.43 23.77 1.12
C PHE A 12 17.30 22.91 0.58
N HIS A 13 16.82 23.20 -0.62
CA HIS A 13 15.66 22.51 -1.17
C HIS A 13 15.69 22.43 -2.70
N CYS A 14 14.94 21.47 -3.23
CA CYS A 14 14.68 21.39 -4.65
C CYS A 14 13.72 22.53 -5.06
N HIS A 15 14.01 23.21 -6.15
CA HIS A 15 13.15 24.28 -6.67
C HIS A 15 11.88 23.77 -7.38
N ILE A 16 11.77 22.48 -7.64
CA ILE A 16 10.53 21.87 -8.10
C ILE A 16 9.62 21.70 -6.89
N LEU A 17 8.52 22.46 -6.87
CA LEU A 17 7.63 22.57 -5.72
C LEU A 17 7.13 21.22 -5.20
N TYR A 18 6.75 20.31 -6.09
CA TYR A 18 6.30 18.95 -5.72
C TYR A 18 7.39 18.15 -5.02
N HIS A 19 8.64 18.26 -5.47
CA HIS A 19 9.77 17.58 -4.84
C HIS A 19 10.09 18.18 -3.46
N MET A 20 10.06 19.50 -3.34
CA MET A 20 10.25 20.20 -2.08
C MET A 20 9.19 19.76 -1.06
N MET A 21 7.91 19.79 -1.44
CA MET A 21 6.79 19.35 -0.61
C MET A 21 6.83 17.86 -0.33
N GLY A 22 7.34 17.05 -1.25
CA GLY A 22 7.58 15.62 -1.06
C GLY A 22 8.80 15.28 -0.18
N GLY A 23 9.45 16.28 0.44
CA GLY A 23 10.55 16.09 1.37
C GLY A 23 11.95 16.26 0.80
N MET A 24 12.12 16.72 -0.45
CA MET A 24 13.44 17.09 -0.99
C MET A 24 13.89 18.44 -0.45
N ASN A 25 14.01 18.52 0.85
CA ASN A 25 14.48 19.70 1.56
C ASN A 25 15.28 19.30 2.80
N ARG A 26 16.18 20.17 3.21
CA ARG A 26 16.98 20.04 4.44
C ARG A 26 17.29 21.42 4.98
N VAL A 27 17.51 21.49 6.28
CA VAL A 27 18.05 22.68 6.92
C VAL A 27 19.49 22.35 7.33
N PHE A 28 20.44 23.21 6.88
CA PHE A 28 21.81 23.20 7.34
C PHE A 28 21.95 24.22 8.46
N GLU A 29 22.26 23.75 9.64
CA GLU A 29 22.55 24.56 10.79
C GLU A 29 24.04 24.83 10.84
N VAL A 30 24.42 26.12 10.81
CA VAL A 30 25.82 26.55 10.84
C VAL A 30 26.03 27.39 12.10
N GLY A 31 26.94 26.94 12.97
CA GLY A 31 27.23 27.56 14.26
C GLY A 31 26.13 27.35 15.31
N ASP A 32 26.21 28.09 16.39
CA ASP A 32 25.28 28.02 17.52
C ASP A 32 24.12 29.03 17.44
N TYR A 33 23.86 29.53 16.24
CA TYR A 33 22.81 30.51 16.03
C TYR A 33 21.42 29.96 16.37
N GLN A 34 20.70 30.68 17.21
CA GLN A 34 19.29 30.43 17.49
C GLN A 34 18.44 31.47 16.78
N ASN A 35 17.68 31.04 15.80
CA ASN A 35 16.74 31.93 15.10
C ASN A 35 15.59 32.31 16.05
N PRO A 36 15.43 33.60 16.43
CA PRO A 36 14.37 34.02 17.36
C PRO A 36 12.96 33.86 16.80
N ASN A 37 12.84 33.73 15.48
CA ASN A 37 11.54 33.56 14.82
C ASN A 37 11.12 32.08 14.67
N LEU A 38 12.02 31.14 14.97
CA LEU A 38 11.67 29.73 14.99
C LEU A 38 11.19 29.30 16.36
N PRO A 39 10.09 28.57 16.43
CA PRO A 39 9.65 27.99 17.70
C PRO A 39 10.72 27.00 18.17
N ASN A 40 10.74 26.76 19.50
CA ASN A 40 11.64 25.81 20.13
C ASN A 40 11.87 24.56 19.25
N LYS A 41 13.14 24.19 18.99
CA LYS A 41 13.55 23.05 18.15
C LYS A 41 12.75 21.78 18.41
N LYS A 42 12.43 21.48 19.68
CA LYS A 42 11.59 20.32 20.03
C LYS A 42 10.18 20.41 19.47
N HIS A 43 9.61 21.62 19.46
CA HIS A 43 8.26 21.84 18.91
C HIS A 43 8.26 21.73 17.39
N ALA A 44 9.23 22.37 16.73
CA ALA A 44 9.39 22.30 15.27
C ALA A 44 9.64 20.84 14.81
N TYR A 45 10.47 20.10 15.53
CA TYR A 45 10.72 18.68 15.24
C TYR A 45 9.47 17.82 15.42
N LYS A 46 8.66 18.10 16.45
CA LYS A 46 7.38 17.41 16.69
C LYS A 46 6.39 17.69 15.55
N MET A 47 6.31 18.94 15.09
CA MET A 47 5.45 19.31 13.96
C MET A 47 5.91 18.58 12.69
N LEU A 48 7.21 18.55 12.39
CA LEU A 48 7.76 17.84 11.26
C LEU A 48 7.45 16.34 11.31
N GLN A 49 7.54 15.73 12.51
CA GLN A 49 7.15 14.33 12.69
C GLN A 49 5.65 14.11 12.49
N MET A 50 4.82 15.04 12.90
CA MET A 50 3.37 14.94 12.67
C MET A 50 3.04 15.03 11.19
N GLU A 51 3.67 15.91 10.44
CA GLU A 51 3.51 16.00 8.98
C GLU A 51 4.02 14.74 8.28
N SER A 52 5.18 14.22 8.71
CA SER A 52 5.74 12.97 8.15
C SER A 52 4.89 11.74 8.43
N ASN A 53 4.05 11.77 9.47
CA ASN A 53 3.11 10.72 9.84
C ASN A 53 1.66 11.03 9.43
N MET A 54 1.47 11.98 8.53
CA MET A 54 0.14 12.28 8.00
C MET A 54 -0.46 11.03 7.36
N LYS A 55 -1.73 10.79 7.67
CA LYS A 55 -2.49 9.68 7.09
C LYS A 55 -3.13 10.14 5.79
N HIS A 56 -2.93 9.37 4.75
CA HIS A 56 -3.58 9.54 3.46
C HIS A 56 -4.70 8.53 3.35
N VAL A 57 -5.86 8.98 2.91
CA VAL A 57 -7.04 8.14 2.69
C VAL A 57 -7.40 8.22 1.22
N MET A 58 -7.54 7.08 0.59
CA MET A 58 -8.02 6.94 -0.78
C MET A 58 -9.19 5.97 -0.79
N ALA A 59 -10.22 6.29 -1.53
CA ALA A 59 -11.36 5.40 -1.76
C ALA A 59 -11.73 5.46 -3.24
N GLU A 60 -11.93 4.29 -3.83
CA GLU A 60 -12.34 4.13 -5.21
C GLU A 60 -13.50 3.14 -5.25
N ASN A 61 -14.47 3.39 -6.11
CA ASN A 61 -15.59 2.49 -6.34
C ASN A 61 -15.94 2.49 -7.81
N ASP A 62 -15.98 1.31 -8.39
CA ASP A 62 -16.40 1.05 -9.77
C ASP A 62 -17.80 0.43 -9.80
N PHE A 63 -18.70 1.09 -10.50
CA PHE A 63 -20.08 0.64 -10.66
C PHE A 63 -20.25 0.02 -12.04
N ALA A 64 -20.49 -1.27 -12.08
CA ALA A 64 -20.79 -1.99 -13.30
C ALA A 64 -22.26 -2.48 -13.31
N THR A 65 -22.73 -2.92 -14.45
CA THR A 65 -24.11 -3.45 -14.58
C THR A 65 -24.32 -4.80 -13.88
N ASN A 66 -23.25 -5.50 -13.58
CA ASN A 66 -23.24 -6.84 -12.97
C ASN A 66 -22.71 -6.86 -11.54
N GLY A 67 -22.11 -5.76 -11.06
CA GLY A 67 -21.52 -5.71 -9.73
C GLY A 67 -20.96 -4.34 -9.37
N LEU A 68 -20.42 -4.27 -8.18
CA LEU A 68 -19.73 -3.13 -7.61
C LEU A 68 -18.37 -3.64 -7.09
N ASP A 69 -17.29 -3.02 -7.53
CA ASP A 69 -15.97 -3.23 -6.99
C ASP A 69 -15.49 -1.96 -6.30
N GLY A 70 -14.72 -2.10 -5.25
CA GLY A 70 -14.22 -0.92 -4.57
C GLY A 70 -13.00 -1.21 -3.73
N MET A 71 -12.32 -0.14 -3.37
CA MET A 71 -11.13 -0.16 -2.55
C MET A 71 -11.14 1.03 -1.58
N LEU A 72 -10.69 0.77 -0.36
CA LEU A 72 -10.36 1.77 0.64
C LEU A 72 -8.91 1.55 1.08
N MET A 73 -8.09 2.58 1.00
CA MET A 73 -6.73 2.58 1.51
C MET A 73 -6.54 3.70 2.52
N VAL A 74 -5.97 3.36 3.67
CA VAL A 74 -5.51 4.32 4.68
C VAL A 74 -4.04 4.05 4.94
N GLN A 75 -3.19 5.00 4.59
CA GLN A 75 -1.74 4.81 4.64
C GLN A 75 -1.04 5.98 5.33
N ASP A 76 0.00 5.69 6.09
CA ASP A 76 1.01 6.64 6.55
C ASP A 76 2.41 6.21 6.07
N ALA A 77 3.46 6.84 6.59
CA ALA A 77 4.84 6.52 6.19
C ALA A 77 5.27 5.08 6.53
N ARG A 78 4.59 4.40 7.44
CA ARG A 78 4.96 3.08 7.95
C ARG A 78 3.89 2.02 7.84
N TRP A 79 2.62 2.40 7.87
CA TRP A 79 1.50 1.50 7.90
C TRP A 79 0.58 1.73 6.72
N ALA A 80 0.04 0.66 6.18
CA ALA A 80 -1.00 0.69 5.17
C ALA A 80 -2.11 -0.28 5.55
N LEU A 81 -3.33 0.22 5.62
CA LEU A 81 -4.54 -0.58 5.69
C LEU A 81 -5.22 -0.49 4.34
N THR A 82 -5.38 -1.62 3.67
CA THR A 82 -6.09 -1.72 2.39
C THR A 82 -7.26 -2.66 2.57
N SER A 83 -8.43 -2.28 2.09
CA SER A 83 -9.60 -3.12 2.05
C SER A 83 -10.22 -3.04 0.66
N GLU A 84 -10.32 -4.17 -0.01
CA GLU A 84 -10.91 -4.31 -1.33
C GLU A 84 -12.18 -5.14 -1.21
N TRP A 85 -13.19 -4.81 -1.98
CA TRP A 85 -14.46 -5.54 -2.00
C TRP A 85 -15.01 -5.66 -3.40
N GLY A 86 -15.61 -6.81 -3.67
CA GLY A 86 -16.39 -7.09 -4.86
C GLY A 86 -17.79 -7.58 -4.46
N ILE A 87 -18.83 -6.97 -5.00
CA ILE A 87 -20.22 -7.31 -4.72
C ILE A 87 -20.95 -7.56 -6.03
N GLY A 88 -21.28 -8.82 -6.32
CA GLY A 88 -22.09 -9.17 -7.48
C GLY A 88 -23.56 -8.91 -7.23
N TYR A 89 -24.25 -8.26 -8.16
CA TYR A 89 -25.70 -8.02 -8.05
C TYR A 89 -26.53 -9.28 -8.26
N LYS A 90 -25.94 -10.31 -8.87
CA LYS A 90 -26.57 -11.62 -9.00
C LYS A 90 -26.08 -12.57 -7.91
N PRO A 91 -26.97 -13.42 -7.36
CA PRO A 91 -26.57 -14.38 -6.31
C PRO A 91 -25.45 -15.32 -6.70
N GLU A 92 -25.23 -15.52 -8.00
CA GLU A 92 -24.20 -16.38 -8.56
C GLU A 92 -22.79 -15.79 -8.41
N HIS A 93 -22.68 -14.45 -8.36
CA HIS A 93 -21.40 -13.76 -8.28
C HIS A 93 -20.89 -13.60 -6.84
N GLY A 94 -21.80 -13.69 -5.86
CA GLY A 94 -21.43 -13.59 -4.44
C GLY A 94 -20.88 -12.22 -4.05
N TYR A 95 -20.15 -12.22 -2.95
CA TYR A 95 -19.36 -11.07 -2.53
C TYR A 95 -18.01 -11.54 -1.96
N GLU A 96 -17.03 -10.68 -2.11
CA GLU A 96 -15.70 -10.89 -1.55
C GLU A 96 -15.20 -9.61 -0.90
N VAL A 97 -14.46 -9.76 0.17
CA VAL A 97 -13.77 -8.68 0.87
C VAL A 97 -12.39 -9.17 1.24
N GLU A 98 -11.38 -8.45 0.85
CA GLU A 98 -9.98 -8.71 1.19
C GLU A 98 -9.44 -7.50 1.95
N THR A 99 -8.91 -7.71 3.15
CA THR A 99 -8.39 -6.63 3.99
C THR A 99 -7.00 -6.96 4.46
N HIS A 100 -6.06 -6.08 4.20
CA HIS A 100 -4.65 -6.20 4.59
C HIS A 100 -4.22 -5.06 5.49
N LEU A 101 -3.58 -5.39 6.61
CA LEU A 101 -2.85 -4.44 7.43
C LEU A 101 -1.36 -4.70 7.26
N GLY A 102 -0.69 -3.82 6.54
CA GLY A 102 0.71 -3.92 6.21
C GLY A 102 1.59 -2.93 6.96
N ARG A 103 2.85 -3.31 7.13
CA ARG A 103 3.88 -2.45 7.68
C ARG A 103 5.11 -2.43 6.78
N PHE A 104 5.53 -1.24 6.38
CA PHE A 104 6.79 -1.05 5.65
C PHE A 104 7.96 -1.21 6.61
N ILE A 105 8.85 -2.14 6.29
CA ILE A 105 10.01 -2.47 7.13
C ILE A 105 11.19 -1.58 6.77
N ASP A 106 11.36 -1.31 5.48
CA ASP A 106 12.42 -0.46 4.98
C ASP A 106 12.00 1.01 4.86
N ARG A 107 12.99 1.87 4.72
CA ARG A 107 12.82 3.33 4.64
C ARG A 107 12.26 3.78 3.28
N ASN A 108 12.48 3.01 2.24
CA ASN A 108 12.09 3.32 0.88
C ASN A 108 10.71 2.76 0.51
N GLN A 109 10.05 2.05 1.43
CA GLN A 109 8.76 1.38 1.21
C GLN A 109 8.80 0.32 0.09
N TRP A 110 9.94 -0.36 -0.04
CA TRP A 110 10.09 -1.44 -1.02
C TRP A 110 9.69 -2.79 -0.47
N PHE A 111 9.77 -2.95 0.85
CA PHE A 111 9.43 -4.18 1.53
C PHE A 111 8.36 -3.95 2.60
N GLN A 112 7.23 -4.62 2.42
CA GLN A 112 6.09 -4.58 3.33
C GLN A 112 5.76 -5.99 3.79
N VAL A 113 5.54 -6.17 5.08
CA VAL A 113 4.92 -7.37 5.64
C VAL A 113 3.49 -7.05 6.03
N PHE A 114 2.58 -8.01 5.87
CA PHE A 114 1.18 -7.79 6.20
C PHE A 114 0.53 -9.00 6.87
N VAL A 115 -0.57 -8.71 7.55
CA VAL A 115 -1.56 -9.69 7.96
C VAL A 115 -2.86 -9.37 7.24
N GLY A 116 -3.55 -10.39 6.78
CA GLY A 116 -4.75 -10.27 5.96
C GLY A 116 -5.93 -11.05 6.51
N PHE A 117 -7.10 -10.63 6.09
CA PHE A 117 -8.34 -11.31 6.31
C PHE A 117 -9.17 -11.24 5.03
N ASP A 118 -9.48 -12.39 4.47
CA ASP A 118 -10.28 -12.53 3.27
C ASP A 118 -11.62 -13.16 3.64
N TRP A 119 -12.67 -12.54 3.19
CA TRP A 119 -14.03 -13.08 3.29
C TRP A 119 -14.59 -13.25 1.89
N ASN A 120 -14.90 -14.50 1.55
CA ASN A 120 -15.42 -14.82 0.23
C ASN A 120 -16.69 -15.67 0.39
N GLN A 121 -17.78 -15.24 -0.20
CA GLN A 121 -19.03 -15.97 -0.22
C GLN A 121 -19.54 -16.08 -1.65
N HIS A 122 -19.25 -17.21 -2.29
CA HIS A 122 -19.88 -17.62 -3.53
C HIS A 122 -20.97 -18.65 -3.25
N LYS A 123 -22.19 -18.39 -3.70
CA LYS A 123 -23.20 -19.44 -3.80
C LYS A 123 -22.78 -20.36 -4.94
N MET A 124 -22.17 -21.47 -4.63
CA MET A 124 -21.99 -22.53 -5.59
C MET A 124 -23.38 -23.05 -5.99
N LEU A 125 -23.72 -22.93 -7.27
CA LEU A 125 -24.66 -23.83 -7.87
C LEU A 125 -24.07 -25.25 -7.73
N ALA A 126 -24.83 -26.15 -7.13
CA ALA A 126 -24.40 -27.46 -6.64
C ALA A 126 -23.93 -28.45 -7.74
N GLU A 127 -23.54 -28.01 -8.92
CA GLU A 127 -23.47 -28.87 -10.09
C GLU A 127 -22.07 -29.35 -10.50
N HIS A 128 -20.97 -28.78 -9.99
CA HIS A 128 -19.65 -29.34 -10.26
C HIS A 128 -18.72 -29.18 -9.06
N GLY A 129 -18.70 -30.21 -8.25
CA GLY A 129 -17.90 -30.28 -7.03
C GLY A 129 -16.37 -30.34 -7.21
N ASN A 130 -15.76 -29.30 -7.75
CA ASN A 130 -14.33 -29.14 -7.65
C ASN A 130 -13.99 -28.57 -6.25
N VAL A 131 -13.81 -29.47 -5.29
CA VAL A 131 -13.29 -29.13 -3.99
C VAL A 131 -11.80 -28.82 -4.15
N GLU A 132 -11.44 -27.56 -4.04
CA GLU A 132 -10.03 -27.18 -4.02
C GLU A 132 -9.36 -27.77 -2.78
N LYS A 133 -8.18 -28.34 -2.99
CA LYS A 133 -7.33 -28.86 -1.93
C LYS A 133 -6.16 -27.91 -1.74
N ASN A 134 -5.78 -27.69 -0.48
CA ASN A 134 -4.53 -27.00 -0.18
C ASN A 134 -3.31 -27.86 -0.56
N ILE A 135 -2.09 -27.29 -0.43
CA ILE A 135 -0.82 -27.98 -0.67
C ILE A 135 -0.63 -29.23 0.21
N PHE A 136 -1.37 -29.36 1.32
CA PHE A 136 -1.36 -30.51 2.22
C PHE A 136 -2.49 -31.51 1.92
N GLY A 137 -3.25 -31.33 0.83
CA GLY A 137 -4.32 -32.23 0.41
C GLY A 137 -5.63 -32.10 1.18
N GLN A 138 -5.77 -31.12 2.08
CA GLN A 138 -7.01 -30.89 2.83
C GLN A 138 -8.05 -30.15 2.00
N LYS A 139 -9.32 -30.51 2.17
CA LYS A 139 -10.45 -29.80 1.54
C LYS A 139 -10.61 -28.42 2.15
N THR A 140 -10.64 -27.38 1.33
CA THR A 140 -10.89 -26.01 1.78
C THR A 140 -12.31 -25.59 1.42
N ASP A 141 -13.03 -25.06 2.42
CA ASP A 141 -14.35 -24.50 2.22
C ASP A 141 -14.24 -23.03 1.84
N ARG A 142 -14.76 -22.65 0.67
CA ARG A 142 -14.66 -21.28 0.13
C ARG A 142 -15.53 -20.24 0.84
N ASN A 143 -16.44 -20.70 1.69
CA ASN A 143 -17.41 -19.83 2.37
C ASN A 143 -16.97 -19.40 3.78
N LYS A 144 -15.69 -19.45 4.10
CA LYS A 144 -15.17 -19.08 5.42
C LYS A 144 -14.17 -17.95 5.31
N GLY A 145 -14.16 -17.12 6.35
CA GLY A 145 -13.11 -16.13 6.52
C GLY A 145 -11.73 -16.80 6.58
N LEU A 146 -10.79 -16.33 5.82
CA LEU A 146 -9.43 -16.82 5.73
C LEU A 146 -8.47 -15.78 6.30
N PHE A 147 -7.71 -16.16 7.31
CA PHE A 147 -6.60 -15.35 7.78
C PHE A 147 -5.37 -15.66 6.95
N SER A 148 -4.65 -14.62 6.60
CA SER A 148 -3.44 -14.69 5.82
C SER A 148 -2.31 -13.87 6.43
N THR A 149 -1.11 -14.14 6.00
CA THR A 149 0.07 -13.33 6.28
C THR A 149 1.00 -13.43 5.09
N GLY A 150 1.74 -12.37 4.84
CA GLY A 150 2.61 -12.36 3.69
C GLY A 150 3.49 -11.14 3.64
N PHE A 151 4.09 -10.96 2.48
CA PHE A 151 4.88 -9.78 2.19
C PHE A 151 4.69 -9.33 0.74
N VAL A 152 4.92 -8.05 0.54
CA VAL A 152 5.06 -7.44 -0.78
C VAL A 152 6.48 -6.90 -0.92
N TYR A 153 7.12 -7.22 -2.02
CA TYR A 153 8.43 -6.70 -2.36
C TYR A 153 8.43 -6.04 -3.73
N LYS A 154 8.86 -4.80 -3.78
CA LYS A 154 8.94 -4.03 -5.03
C LYS A 154 10.23 -4.38 -5.77
N LEU A 155 10.09 -5.17 -6.82
CA LEU A 155 11.17 -5.57 -7.71
C LEU A 155 11.62 -4.40 -8.61
N PRO A 156 12.78 -4.51 -9.30
CA PRO A 156 13.15 -3.60 -10.36
C PRO A 156 12.01 -3.41 -11.37
N MET A 157 11.97 -2.25 -12.01
CA MET A 157 10.90 -1.85 -12.94
C MET A 157 9.52 -1.67 -12.27
N LEU A 158 9.48 -1.49 -10.94
CA LEU A 158 8.25 -1.28 -10.16
C LEU A 158 7.24 -2.45 -10.31
N ILE A 159 7.74 -3.66 -10.36
CA ILE A 159 6.92 -4.87 -10.32
C ILE A 159 6.72 -5.24 -8.84
N ASP A 160 5.49 -5.35 -8.40
CA ASP A 160 5.16 -5.82 -7.08
C ASP A 160 5.09 -7.35 -7.07
N PHE A 161 5.92 -7.95 -6.23
CA PHE A 161 5.90 -9.37 -5.94
C PHE A 161 5.26 -9.58 -4.57
N GLN A 162 4.10 -10.20 -4.55
CA GLN A 162 3.35 -10.52 -3.34
C GLN A 162 3.38 -12.03 -3.09
N THR A 163 3.65 -12.38 -1.85
CA THR A 163 3.50 -13.74 -1.35
C THR A 163 2.53 -13.73 -0.19
N GLU A 164 1.57 -14.62 -0.20
CA GLU A 164 0.56 -14.73 0.83
C GLU A 164 0.34 -16.19 1.22
N ILE A 165 0.31 -16.43 2.52
CA ILE A 165 0.15 -17.75 3.12
C ILE A 165 -1.11 -17.73 3.98
N TYR A 166 -2.07 -18.53 3.63
CA TYR A 166 -3.33 -18.67 4.35
C TYR A 166 -3.21 -19.67 5.50
N HIS A 167 -3.98 -19.48 6.57
CA HIS A 167 -4.02 -20.41 7.71
C HIS A 167 -4.45 -21.82 7.29
N THR A 168 -5.08 -21.98 6.13
CA THR A 168 -5.46 -23.27 5.54
C THR A 168 -4.29 -24.01 4.86
N GLY A 169 -3.09 -23.40 4.82
CA GLY A 169 -1.92 -23.92 4.13
C GLY A 169 -1.91 -23.65 2.60
N LYS A 170 -2.82 -22.83 2.09
CA LYS A 170 -2.72 -22.33 0.71
C LYS A 170 -1.65 -21.26 0.64
N VAL A 171 -0.95 -21.20 -0.49
CA VAL A 171 0.01 -20.14 -0.82
C VAL A 171 -0.44 -19.47 -2.11
N ARG A 172 -0.53 -18.15 -2.08
CA ARG A 172 -0.74 -17.32 -3.28
C ARG A 172 0.56 -16.56 -3.60
N LEU A 173 0.98 -16.64 -4.83
CA LEU A 173 2.09 -15.85 -5.37
C LEU A 173 1.52 -14.95 -6.45
N GLN A 174 1.87 -13.69 -6.41
CA GLN A 174 1.36 -12.71 -7.34
C GLN A 174 2.47 -11.80 -7.83
N LEU A 175 2.50 -11.55 -9.13
CA LEU A 175 3.30 -10.53 -9.76
C LEU A 175 2.36 -9.52 -10.41
N MET A 176 2.50 -8.26 -10.03
CA MET A 176 1.63 -7.21 -10.52
C MET A 176 2.45 -5.99 -10.91
N ARG A 177 2.06 -5.36 -11.98
CA ARG A 177 2.51 -4.02 -12.31
C ARG A 177 1.39 -3.26 -12.98
N GLU A 178 1.06 -2.13 -12.41
CA GLU A 178 0.10 -1.18 -12.95
C GLU A 178 0.80 -0.01 -13.63
N ASP A 179 0.03 0.74 -14.41
CA ASP A 179 0.45 2.03 -14.97
C ASP A 179 1.73 2.02 -15.82
N ILE A 180 1.93 0.99 -16.64
CA ILE A 180 3.03 0.96 -17.61
C ILE A 180 2.71 1.96 -18.74
N PRO A 181 3.41 3.09 -18.87
CA PRO A 181 3.14 4.06 -19.92
C PRO A 181 3.66 3.52 -21.26
N ILE A 182 2.75 3.13 -22.16
CA ILE A 182 3.09 2.74 -23.52
C ILE A 182 3.15 3.99 -24.43
N SER A 183 2.27 4.94 -24.20
CA SER A 183 2.24 6.22 -24.89
C SER A 183 1.66 7.32 -24.00
N LYS A 184 1.59 8.56 -24.51
CA LYS A 184 0.98 9.69 -23.77
C LYS A 184 -0.48 9.44 -23.36
N ARG A 185 -1.19 8.53 -24.02
CA ARG A 185 -2.63 8.25 -23.81
C ARG A 185 -2.95 6.80 -23.50
N VAL A 186 -1.96 5.91 -23.58
CA VAL A 186 -2.16 4.46 -23.39
C VAL A 186 -1.28 4.00 -22.26
N ARG A 187 -1.90 3.37 -21.29
CA ARG A 187 -1.24 2.67 -20.19
C ARG A 187 -1.64 1.21 -20.22
N ALA A 188 -0.79 0.36 -19.73
CA ALA A 188 -1.05 -1.07 -19.58
C ALA A 188 -0.71 -1.50 -18.15
N GLY A 189 -1.30 -2.59 -17.73
CA GLY A 189 -0.96 -3.29 -16.52
C GLY A 189 -0.98 -4.78 -16.76
N PHE A 190 -0.35 -5.55 -15.89
CA PHE A 190 -0.47 -6.99 -15.87
C PHE A 190 -0.56 -7.48 -14.42
N MET A 191 -1.29 -8.56 -14.25
CA MET A 191 -1.36 -9.32 -13.01
C MET A 191 -1.23 -10.80 -13.36
N TRP A 192 -0.37 -11.50 -12.64
CA TRP A 192 -0.20 -12.94 -12.72
C TRP A 192 -0.32 -13.54 -11.31
N ASN A 193 -1.18 -14.53 -11.15
CA ASN A 193 -1.45 -15.26 -9.91
C ASN A 193 -1.07 -16.72 -10.05
#